data_821bff5885373c6fe722672d0ef5a50d
#
_entry.id   821bff5885373c6fe722672d0ef5a50d
#
_cell.length_a   1.000
_cell.length_b   1.000
_cell.length_c   1.000
_cell.angle_alpha   90.00
_cell.angle_beta   90.00
_cell.angle_gamma   90.00
#
_symmetry.space_group_name_H-M   'P 1'
#
loop_
_entity.id
_entity.type
_entity.pdbx_description
1 polymer ?
#
loop_
_entity_poly.entity_id
_entity_poly.type
_entity_poly.pdbx_seq_one_letter_code
_entity_poly.pdbx_strand_id
1 'polypeptide(L)'
;STLLRCINKLEKQTSGKILYHDKEVRNVQKDINDYRSKVGMVFQSFNLFNNMTVLQNCMLCTRRVLHLPKQEAFDRAITHLKAVGMAPYINAKPSQLSGGQKQRVAIARSLCMNPEVLLFDEPTSALDPEMVGEVLNVMKDLARTGLTMIIVTHEMAFARDVSTRTIFMDSGYCLLYTS
;
A
#
# COMPACT_ATOMS: atom_id res chain seq x y z
N SER A 1 -7.14 -9.42 6.76
CA SER A 1 -6.71 -8.07 7.19
C SER A 1 -6.01 -8.01 8.55
N THR A 2 -6.41 -8.77 9.59
CA THR A 2 -5.72 -8.79 10.91
C THR A 2 -4.24 -9.18 10.78
N LEU A 3 -3.91 -10.19 9.98
CA LEU A 3 -2.52 -10.60 9.72
C LEU A 3 -1.67 -9.44 9.17
N LEU A 4 -2.16 -8.73 8.14
CA LEU A 4 -1.42 -7.59 7.57
C LEU A 4 -1.23 -6.46 8.58
N ARG A 5 -2.24 -6.20 9.41
CA ARG A 5 -2.14 -5.20 10.48
C ARG A 5 -1.13 -5.60 11.56
N CYS A 6 -1.03 -6.88 11.89
CA CYS A 6 0.02 -7.39 12.77
C CYS A 6 1.40 -7.25 12.11
N ILE A 7 1.54 -7.60 10.82
CA ILE A 7 2.79 -7.42 10.07
C ILE A 7 3.22 -5.95 10.09
N ASN A 8 2.31 -5.02 9.84
CA ASN A 8 2.62 -3.57 9.90
C ASN A 8 2.69 -3.00 11.32
N LYS A 9 2.56 -3.84 12.37
CA LYS A 9 2.53 -3.41 13.78
C LYS A 9 1.42 -2.41 14.12
N LEU A 10 0.34 -2.37 13.33
CA LEU A 10 -0.88 -1.62 13.67
C LEU A 10 -1.69 -2.34 14.74
N GLU A 11 -1.58 -3.66 14.79
CA GLU A 11 -2.13 -4.51 15.85
C GLU A 11 -1.02 -5.37 16.47
N LYS A 12 -1.21 -5.71 17.73
CA LYS A 12 -0.26 -6.55 18.48
C LYS A 12 -0.62 -8.01 18.24
N GLN A 13 0.33 -8.80 17.74
CA GLN A 13 0.17 -10.25 17.66
C GLN A 13 0.12 -10.88 19.07
N THR A 14 -0.68 -11.92 19.23
CA THR A 14 -0.82 -12.67 20.49
C THR A 14 0.45 -13.46 20.80
N SER A 15 1.07 -14.05 19.76
CA SER A 15 2.30 -14.85 19.88
C SER A 15 3.08 -14.81 18.57
N GLY A 16 4.26 -15.41 18.53
CA GLY A 16 5.13 -15.43 17.36
C GLY A 16 5.99 -14.18 17.21
N LYS A 17 6.78 -14.13 16.14
CA LYS A 17 7.71 -13.05 15.84
C LYS A 17 7.53 -12.56 14.41
N ILE A 18 7.73 -11.28 14.20
CA ILE A 18 7.82 -10.67 12.87
C ILE A 18 9.29 -10.32 12.66
N LEU A 19 9.87 -10.89 11.62
CA LEU A 19 11.26 -10.64 11.24
C LEU A 19 11.29 -9.79 9.97
N TYR A 20 12.18 -8.84 9.93
CA TYR A 20 12.48 -8.00 8.78
C TYR A 20 14.00 -7.95 8.61
N HIS A 21 14.51 -8.45 7.48
CA HIS A 21 15.95 -8.69 7.28
C HIS A 21 16.58 -9.47 8.45
N ASP A 22 15.96 -10.58 8.84
CA ASP A 22 16.37 -11.49 9.93
C ASP A 22 16.41 -10.85 11.32
N LYS A 23 15.94 -9.62 11.47
CA LYS A 23 15.84 -8.91 12.76
C LYS A 23 14.41 -8.84 13.23
N GLU A 24 14.18 -9.11 14.50
CA GLU A 24 12.85 -8.99 15.10
C GLU A 24 12.41 -7.51 15.15
N VAL A 25 11.23 -7.23 14.59
CA VAL A 25 10.60 -5.92 14.68
C VAL A 25 10.03 -5.73 16.07
N ARG A 26 10.73 -4.96 16.89
CA ARG A 26 10.36 -4.69 18.29
C ARG A 26 9.21 -3.70 18.39
N ASN A 27 8.43 -3.79 19.48
CA ASN A 27 7.36 -2.83 19.78
C ASN A 27 7.89 -1.54 20.44
N VAL A 28 8.96 -0.98 19.91
CA VAL A 28 9.54 0.30 20.33
C VAL A 28 9.17 1.34 19.27
N GLN A 29 8.65 2.51 19.70
CA GLN A 29 8.07 3.51 18.79
C GLN A 29 9.03 3.94 17.68
N LYS A 30 10.31 4.13 17.98
CA LYS A 30 11.32 4.49 16.99
C LYS A 30 11.49 3.38 15.94
N ASP A 31 11.66 2.14 16.38
CA ASP A 31 11.86 0.98 15.49
C ASP A 31 10.63 0.76 14.61
N ILE A 32 9.41 0.97 15.16
CA ILE A 32 8.15 0.87 14.40
C ILE A 32 8.07 1.95 13.31
N ASN A 33 8.47 3.17 13.60
CA ASN A 33 8.41 4.26 12.61
C ASN A 33 9.39 4.00 11.46
N ASP A 34 10.62 3.58 11.77
CA ASP A 34 11.63 3.21 10.78
C ASP A 34 11.15 2.01 9.94
N TYR A 35 10.59 0.99 10.58
CA TYR A 35 10.00 -0.17 9.91
C TYR A 35 8.86 0.23 8.97
N ARG A 36 7.89 1.03 9.44
CA ARG A 36 6.76 1.48 8.62
C ARG A 36 7.16 2.40 7.48
N SER A 37 8.30 3.06 7.54
CA SER A 37 8.82 3.81 6.41
C SER A 37 9.29 2.91 5.27
N LYS A 38 9.63 1.65 5.58
CA LYS A 38 10.09 0.61 4.63
C LYS A 38 9.00 -0.38 4.24
N VAL A 39 8.03 -0.61 5.12
CA VAL A 39 6.90 -1.50 4.90
C VAL A 39 5.63 -0.68 4.82
N GLY A 40 5.29 -0.28 3.60
CA GLY A 40 4.10 0.53 3.32
C GLY A 40 2.82 -0.30 3.42
N MET A 41 1.68 0.37 3.61
CA MET A 41 0.37 -0.28 3.64
C MET A 41 -0.67 0.53 2.87
N VAL A 42 -1.41 -0.17 2.01
CA VAL A 42 -2.56 0.33 1.27
C VAL A 42 -3.80 -0.33 1.85
N PHE A 43 -4.72 0.49 2.35
CA PHE A 43 -5.93 0.04 3.04
C PHE A 43 -7.12 -0.05 2.08
N GLN A 44 -8.11 -0.84 2.44
CA GLN A 44 -9.40 -0.93 1.77
C GLN A 44 -10.10 0.43 1.69
N SER A 45 -10.06 1.24 2.74
CA SER A 45 -10.76 2.52 2.87
C SER A 45 -9.94 3.75 2.46
N PHE A 46 -8.94 3.60 1.60
CA PHE A 46 -8.09 4.64 1.00
C PHE A 46 -7.31 5.49 2.01
N ASN A 47 -7.92 5.93 3.11
CA ASN A 47 -7.35 6.73 4.20
C ASN A 47 -6.64 8.02 3.71
N LEU A 48 -7.22 8.69 2.70
CA LEU A 48 -6.72 9.98 2.22
C LEU A 48 -7.14 11.10 3.16
N PHE A 49 -6.28 12.10 3.29
CA PHE A 49 -6.58 13.33 4.04
C PHE A 49 -7.51 14.22 3.22
N ASN A 50 -8.79 14.32 3.60
CA ASN A 50 -9.84 15.00 2.84
C ASN A 50 -9.63 16.52 2.72
N ASN A 51 -8.90 17.12 3.63
CA ASN A 51 -8.54 18.55 3.63
C ASN A 51 -7.33 18.88 2.75
N MET A 52 -6.68 17.87 2.16
CA MET A 52 -5.49 17.99 1.32
C MET A 52 -5.78 17.61 -0.12
N THR A 53 -5.05 18.21 -1.06
CA THR A 53 -5.08 17.81 -2.46
C THR A 53 -4.38 16.45 -2.64
N VAL A 54 -4.55 15.84 -3.83
CA VAL A 54 -3.85 14.61 -4.24
C VAL A 54 -2.34 14.77 -4.08
N LEU A 55 -1.77 15.84 -4.59
CA LEU A 55 -0.34 16.14 -4.47
C LEU A 55 0.09 16.26 -3.00
N GLN A 56 -0.67 17.00 -2.20
CA GLN A 56 -0.35 17.19 -0.77
C GLN A 56 -0.42 15.87 0.00
N ASN A 57 -1.38 14.97 -0.31
CA ASN A 57 -1.45 13.64 0.27
C ASN A 57 -0.18 12.83 0.00
N CYS A 58 0.36 12.89 -1.21
CA CYS A 58 1.58 12.17 -1.58
C CYS A 58 2.84 12.78 -0.96
N MET A 59 2.90 14.10 -0.83
CA MET A 59 4.07 14.81 -0.29
C MET A 59 4.16 14.75 1.24
N LEU A 60 3.04 14.52 1.94
CA LEU A 60 2.97 14.68 3.41
C LEU A 60 3.99 13.79 4.13
N CYS A 61 3.95 12.49 3.86
CA CYS A 61 4.80 11.51 4.55
C CYS A 61 6.28 11.70 4.19
N THR A 62 6.60 11.97 2.94
CA THR A 62 7.98 12.20 2.50
C THR A 62 8.60 13.42 3.19
N ARG A 63 7.81 14.47 3.41
CA ARG A 63 8.27 15.67 4.11
C ARG A 63 8.33 15.50 5.63
N ARG A 64 7.34 14.81 6.23
CA ARG A 64 7.23 14.69 7.70
C ARG A 64 8.10 13.57 8.26
N VAL A 65 8.26 12.46 7.54
CA VAL A 65 8.97 11.26 8.01
C VAL A 65 10.37 11.19 7.44
N LEU A 66 10.53 11.41 6.12
CA LEU A 66 11.84 11.36 5.46
C LEU A 66 12.55 12.71 5.46
N HIS A 67 11.89 13.77 5.92
CA HIS A 67 12.43 15.14 5.97
C HIS A 67 12.96 15.66 4.63
N LEU A 68 12.39 15.18 3.50
CA LEU A 68 12.84 15.58 2.18
C LEU A 68 12.59 17.09 1.92
N PRO A 69 13.46 17.76 1.16
CA PRO A 69 13.21 19.10 0.63
C PRO A 69 11.90 19.14 -0.16
N LYS A 70 11.26 20.31 -0.19
CA LYS A 70 9.93 20.46 -0.87
C LYS A 70 9.99 20.05 -2.33
N GLN A 71 11.05 20.42 -3.04
CA GLN A 71 11.19 20.11 -4.46
C GLN A 71 11.34 18.60 -4.68
N GLU A 72 12.18 17.92 -3.91
CA GLU A 72 12.37 16.47 -4.03
C GLU A 72 11.09 15.70 -3.69
N ALA A 73 10.35 16.11 -2.64
CA ALA A 73 9.06 15.53 -2.31
C ALA A 73 8.02 15.74 -3.42
N PHE A 74 8.04 16.91 -4.09
CA PHE A 74 7.19 17.21 -5.23
C PHE A 74 7.52 16.31 -6.43
N ASP A 75 8.80 16.24 -6.83
CA ASP A 75 9.23 15.45 -7.99
C ASP A 75 8.92 13.97 -7.81
N ARG A 76 9.14 13.44 -6.59
CA ARG A 76 8.79 12.07 -6.22
C ARG A 76 7.28 11.82 -6.28
N ALA A 77 6.48 12.74 -5.74
CA ALA A 77 5.02 12.65 -5.81
C ALA A 77 4.51 12.67 -7.26
N ILE A 78 5.00 13.56 -8.10
CA ILE A 78 4.63 13.64 -9.52
C ILE A 78 5.00 12.35 -10.26
N THR A 79 6.19 11.79 -10.01
CA THR A 79 6.63 10.53 -10.61
C THR A 79 5.65 9.39 -10.32
N HIS A 80 5.29 9.19 -9.06
CA HIS A 80 4.37 8.12 -8.69
C HIS A 80 2.92 8.40 -9.10
N LEU A 81 2.46 9.65 -9.06
CA LEU A 81 1.13 10.02 -9.56
C LEU A 81 1.01 9.81 -11.07
N LYS A 82 2.06 10.06 -11.84
CA LYS A 82 2.10 9.72 -13.28
C LYS A 82 2.02 8.21 -13.48
N ALA A 83 2.78 7.42 -12.74
CA ALA A 83 2.80 5.97 -12.85
C ALA A 83 1.42 5.32 -12.60
N VAL A 84 0.59 5.92 -11.74
CA VAL A 84 -0.77 5.43 -11.45
C VAL A 84 -1.86 6.18 -12.25
N GLY A 85 -1.50 7.00 -13.25
CA GLY A 85 -2.44 7.75 -14.09
C GLY A 85 -3.19 8.89 -13.38
N MET A 86 -2.65 9.41 -12.28
CA MET A 86 -3.31 10.45 -11.46
C MET A 86 -2.69 11.85 -11.62
N ALA A 87 -1.74 12.03 -12.54
CA ALA A 87 -1.11 13.33 -12.81
C ALA A 87 -2.11 14.45 -13.16
N PRO A 88 -3.19 14.24 -13.93
CA PRO A 88 -4.17 15.30 -14.23
C PRO A 88 -4.93 15.80 -12.99
N TYR A 89 -4.95 15.02 -11.90
CA TYR A 89 -5.77 15.28 -10.70
C TYR A 89 -4.97 15.80 -9.50
N ILE A 90 -3.74 16.27 -9.69
CA ILE A 90 -2.84 16.68 -8.60
C ILE A 90 -3.42 17.76 -7.67
N ASN A 91 -4.26 18.64 -8.20
CA ASN A 91 -4.92 19.72 -7.45
C ASN A 91 -6.30 19.33 -6.92
N ALA A 92 -6.85 18.18 -7.32
CA ALA A 92 -8.14 17.70 -6.84
C ALA A 92 -8.08 17.30 -5.36
N LYS A 93 -9.21 17.44 -4.67
CA LYS A 93 -9.40 16.89 -3.31
C LYS A 93 -10.01 15.48 -3.39
N PRO A 94 -9.86 14.63 -2.38
CA PRO A 94 -10.44 13.29 -2.36
C PRO A 94 -11.94 13.25 -2.62
N SER A 95 -12.70 14.25 -2.20
CA SER A 95 -14.15 14.36 -2.46
C SER A 95 -14.53 14.47 -3.94
N GLN A 96 -13.57 14.84 -4.79
CA GLN A 96 -13.76 15.02 -6.24
C GLN A 96 -13.34 13.79 -7.06
N LEU A 97 -12.92 12.72 -6.39
CA LEU A 97 -12.38 11.52 -7.01
C LEU A 97 -13.33 10.33 -6.88
N SER A 98 -13.34 9.46 -7.89
CA SER A 98 -13.98 8.15 -7.82
C SER A 98 -13.25 7.23 -6.81
N GLY A 99 -13.85 6.11 -6.43
CA GLY A 99 -13.23 5.10 -5.58
C GLY A 99 -11.91 4.58 -6.13
N GLY A 100 -11.89 4.19 -7.40
CA GLY A 100 -10.68 3.72 -8.08
C GLY A 100 -9.58 4.78 -8.16
N GLN A 101 -9.95 6.04 -8.39
CA GLN A 101 -8.99 7.16 -8.35
C GLN A 101 -8.41 7.37 -6.96
N LYS A 102 -9.24 7.33 -5.90
CA LYS A 102 -8.77 7.40 -4.50
C LYS A 102 -7.79 6.29 -4.18
N GLN A 103 -8.06 5.07 -4.62
CA GLN A 103 -7.19 3.92 -4.38
C GLN A 103 -5.85 4.08 -5.10
N ARG A 104 -5.86 4.52 -6.35
CA ARG A 104 -4.62 4.80 -7.09
C ARG A 104 -3.79 5.92 -6.41
N VAL A 105 -4.42 6.94 -5.86
CA VAL A 105 -3.72 7.96 -5.06
C VAL A 105 -3.15 7.37 -3.77
N ALA A 106 -3.88 6.48 -3.09
CA ALA A 106 -3.39 5.80 -1.88
C ALA A 106 -2.16 4.92 -2.18
N ILE A 107 -2.16 4.23 -3.32
CA ILE A 107 -0.99 3.48 -3.82
C ILE A 107 0.19 4.44 -4.08
N ALA A 108 -0.01 5.51 -4.85
CA ALA A 108 1.03 6.50 -5.15
C ALA A 108 1.62 7.11 -3.88
N ARG A 109 0.78 7.46 -2.90
CA ARG A 109 1.22 7.98 -1.60
C ARG A 109 2.14 7.00 -0.88
N SER A 110 1.80 5.72 -0.88
CA SER A 110 2.64 4.69 -0.25
C SER A 110 3.97 4.52 -0.99
N LEU A 111 3.96 4.55 -2.32
CA LEU A 111 5.17 4.47 -3.16
C LEU A 111 6.11 5.67 -2.97
N CYS A 112 5.59 6.86 -2.64
CA CYS A 112 6.41 8.04 -2.38
C CYS A 112 7.40 7.84 -1.21
N MET A 113 7.11 6.93 -0.29
CA MET A 113 8.03 6.56 0.80
C MET A 113 9.19 5.68 0.35
N ASN A 114 9.20 5.21 -0.91
CA ASN A 114 10.15 4.24 -1.45
C ASN A 114 10.23 2.96 -0.60
N PRO A 115 9.09 2.27 -0.39
CA PRO A 115 9.03 1.10 0.47
C PRO A 115 9.76 -0.09 -0.17
N GLU A 116 10.32 -0.97 0.67
CA GLU A 116 10.87 -2.26 0.24
C GLU A 116 9.78 -3.32 0.13
N VAL A 117 8.72 -3.18 0.94
CA VAL A 117 7.56 -4.08 0.94
C VAL A 117 6.28 -3.24 0.94
N LEU A 118 5.29 -3.63 0.15
CA LEU A 118 3.98 -2.99 0.13
C LEU A 118 2.89 -4.00 0.48
N LEU A 119 2.14 -3.71 1.53
CA LEU A 119 1.03 -4.52 2.02
C LEU A 119 -0.28 -3.98 1.44
N PHE A 120 -1.10 -4.85 0.85
CA PHE A 120 -2.42 -4.51 0.31
C PHE A 120 -3.51 -5.26 1.07
N ASP A 121 -4.36 -4.51 1.75
CA ASP A 121 -5.50 -5.04 2.51
C ASP A 121 -6.79 -4.87 1.72
N GLU A 122 -7.16 -5.88 0.93
CA GLU A 122 -8.35 -5.90 0.09
C GLU A 122 -8.53 -4.63 -0.77
N PRO A 123 -7.56 -4.28 -1.65
CA PRO A 123 -7.49 -2.96 -2.28
C PRO A 123 -8.66 -2.66 -3.25
N THR A 124 -9.46 -3.67 -3.61
CA THR A 124 -10.58 -3.53 -4.57
C THR A 124 -11.96 -3.70 -3.93
N SER A 125 -12.06 -4.20 -2.69
CA SER A 125 -13.35 -4.57 -2.08
C SER A 125 -14.29 -3.39 -1.79
N ALA A 126 -13.77 -2.16 -1.72
CA ALA A 126 -14.57 -0.93 -1.56
C ALA A 126 -14.85 -0.21 -2.89
N LEU A 127 -14.63 -0.87 -4.03
CA LEU A 127 -14.75 -0.28 -5.37
C LEU A 127 -15.95 -0.85 -6.11
N ASP A 128 -16.54 0.00 -6.97
CA ASP A 128 -17.48 -0.46 -7.98
C ASP A 128 -16.78 -1.39 -8.98
N PRO A 129 -17.44 -2.44 -9.49
CA PRO A 129 -16.84 -3.43 -10.40
C PRO A 129 -16.13 -2.82 -11.61
N GLU A 130 -16.66 -1.72 -12.14
CA GLU A 130 -16.07 -1.00 -13.28
C GLU A 130 -14.70 -0.38 -12.96
N MET A 131 -14.43 -0.08 -11.69
CA MET A 131 -13.20 0.56 -11.23
C MET A 131 -12.10 -0.45 -10.82
N VAL A 132 -12.46 -1.71 -10.60
CA VAL A 132 -11.55 -2.75 -10.13
C VAL A 132 -10.40 -2.96 -11.10
N GLY A 133 -10.69 -3.06 -12.39
CA GLY A 133 -9.71 -3.34 -13.44
C GLY A 133 -8.55 -2.35 -13.47
N GLU A 134 -8.84 -1.05 -13.30
CA GLU A 134 -7.81 0.00 -13.32
C GLU A 134 -6.83 -0.14 -12.15
N VAL A 135 -7.34 -0.47 -10.95
CA VAL A 135 -6.50 -0.66 -9.76
C VAL A 135 -5.66 -1.92 -9.87
N LEU A 136 -6.25 -3.03 -10.35
CA LEU A 136 -5.53 -4.28 -10.58
C LEU A 136 -4.43 -4.13 -11.63
N ASN A 137 -4.64 -3.35 -12.68
CA ASN A 137 -3.60 -3.07 -13.68
C ASN A 137 -2.41 -2.33 -13.06
N VAL A 138 -2.66 -1.30 -12.24
CA VAL A 138 -1.58 -0.61 -11.50
C VAL A 138 -0.80 -1.60 -10.63
N MET A 139 -1.49 -2.52 -9.93
CA MET A 139 -0.82 -3.52 -9.08
C MET A 139 -0.03 -4.54 -9.91
N LYS A 140 -0.52 -4.94 -11.11
CA LYS A 140 0.24 -5.78 -12.05
C LYS A 140 1.52 -5.10 -12.52
N ASP A 141 1.45 -3.81 -12.82
CA ASP A 141 2.63 -3.05 -13.23
C ASP A 141 3.64 -2.94 -12.08
N LEU A 142 3.19 -2.74 -10.85
CA LEU A 142 4.06 -2.76 -9.68
C LEU A 142 4.73 -4.14 -9.47
N ALA A 143 3.99 -5.24 -9.66
CA ALA A 143 4.57 -6.59 -9.58
C ALA A 143 5.72 -6.78 -10.57
N ARG A 144 5.58 -6.25 -11.78
CA ARG A 144 6.62 -6.32 -12.83
C ARG A 144 7.89 -5.53 -12.48
N THR A 145 7.81 -4.52 -11.60
CA THR A 145 9.00 -3.78 -11.13
C THR A 145 9.86 -4.57 -10.15
N GLY A 146 9.40 -5.72 -9.68
CA GLY A 146 10.07 -6.53 -8.66
C GLY A 146 9.84 -6.05 -7.22
N LEU A 147 8.89 -5.12 -6.99
CA LEU A 147 8.51 -4.70 -5.65
C LEU A 147 7.90 -5.88 -4.88
N THR A 148 8.42 -6.15 -3.68
CA THR A 148 7.84 -7.17 -2.80
C THR A 148 6.47 -6.72 -2.32
N MET A 149 5.45 -7.55 -2.58
CA MET A 149 4.07 -7.25 -2.18
C MET A 149 3.47 -8.41 -1.40
N ILE A 150 2.70 -8.09 -0.35
CA ILE A 150 1.82 -9.04 0.35
C ILE A 150 0.39 -8.54 0.16
N ILE A 151 -0.44 -9.35 -0.48
CA ILE A 151 -1.77 -8.93 -0.93
C ILE A 151 -2.82 -9.85 -0.33
N VAL A 152 -3.79 -9.28 0.38
CA VAL A 152 -5.06 -9.96 0.71
C VAL A 152 -6.08 -9.54 -0.34
N THR A 153 -6.65 -10.50 -1.06
CA THR A 153 -7.58 -10.23 -2.16
C THR A 153 -8.57 -11.38 -2.35
N HIS A 154 -9.73 -11.05 -2.89
CA HIS A 154 -10.73 -12.00 -3.41
C HIS A 154 -10.64 -12.17 -4.93
N GLU A 155 -9.76 -11.41 -5.59
CA GLU A 155 -9.56 -11.43 -7.05
C GLU A 155 -8.68 -12.61 -7.45
N MET A 156 -9.27 -13.81 -7.57
CA MET A 156 -8.52 -15.06 -7.79
C MET A 156 -7.75 -15.08 -9.11
N ALA A 157 -8.31 -14.53 -10.19
CA ALA A 157 -7.63 -14.43 -11.47
C ALA A 157 -6.37 -13.53 -11.36
N PHE A 158 -6.49 -12.39 -10.70
CA PHE A 158 -5.37 -11.49 -10.44
C PHE A 158 -4.30 -12.17 -9.57
N ALA A 159 -4.71 -12.83 -8.48
CA ALA A 159 -3.78 -13.54 -7.61
C ALA A 159 -2.95 -14.57 -8.38
N ARG A 160 -3.60 -15.38 -9.24
CA ARG A 160 -2.93 -16.37 -10.10
C ARG A 160 -1.93 -15.73 -11.07
N ASP A 161 -2.27 -14.56 -11.63
CA ASP A 161 -1.44 -13.90 -12.65
C ASP A 161 -0.15 -13.27 -12.06
N VAL A 162 -0.19 -12.83 -10.79
CA VAL A 162 0.90 -12.01 -10.23
C VAL A 162 1.64 -12.65 -9.05
N SER A 163 1.05 -13.66 -8.39
CA SER A 163 1.68 -14.23 -7.21
C SER A 163 2.80 -15.20 -7.57
N THR A 164 3.89 -15.10 -6.85
CA THR A 164 4.93 -16.13 -6.80
C THR A 164 4.65 -17.15 -5.71
N ARG A 165 3.76 -16.82 -4.77
CA ARG A 165 3.36 -17.68 -3.66
C ARG A 165 1.94 -17.33 -3.21
N THR A 166 1.10 -18.32 -3.04
CA THR A 166 -0.29 -18.15 -2.58
C THR A 166 -0.50 -18.88 -1.28
N ILE A 167 -1.18 -18.24 -0.33
CA ILE A 167 -1.55 -18.79 0.97
C ILE A 167 -3.07 -18.71 1.08
N PHE A 168 -3.71 -19.87 1.23
CA PHE A 168 -5.14 -19.92 1.50
C PHE A 168 -5.40 -20.04 3.00
N MET A 169 -6.19 -19.11 3.53
CA MET A 169 -6.51 -19.04 4.95
C MET A 169 -8.02 -19.12 5.15
N ASP A 170 -8.45 -19.94 6.09
CA ASP A 170 -9.83 -19.99 6.56
C ASP A 170 -9.87 -20.08 8.08
N SER A 171 -10.83 -19.36 8.69
CA SER A 171 -11.06 -19.35 10.15
C SER A 171 -9.80 -19.12 10.99
N GLY A 172 -8.83 -18.36 10.45
CA GLY A 172 -7.56 -18.05 11.10
C GLY A 172 -6.46 -19.10 10.92
N TYR A 173 -6.72 -20.18 10.19
CA TYR A 173 -5.76 -21.23 9.88
C TYR A 173 -5.27 -21.15 8.44
N CYS A 174 -3.98 -21.45 8.25
CA CYS A 174 -3.43 -21.66 6.93
C CYS A 174 -3.78 -23.09 6.47
N LEU A 175 -4.66 -23.22 5.46
CA LEU A 175 -5.12 -24.52 4.96
C LEU A 175 -4.24 -25.03 3.82
N LEU A 176 -3.77 -24.15 2.97
CA LEU A 176 -2.97 -24.51 1.80
C LEU A 176 -1.98 -23.38 1.49
N TYR A 177 -0.78 -23.76 1.10
CA TYR A 177 0.09 -22.81 0.45
C TYR A 177 0.85 -23.47 -0.71
N THR A 178 1.04 -22.69 -1.80
CA THR A 178 1.76 -23.11 -2.99
C THR A 178 2.99 -22.22 -3.19
N SER A 179 4.06 -22.82 -3.60
CA SER A 179 5.27 -22.15 -4.07
C SER A 179 5.23 -21.95 -5.56
#